data_c2ff6914624a3a32799d5b07d3ce113a
#
_entry.id   c2ff6914624a3a32799d5b07d3ce113a
#
_cell.length_a   1.000
_cell.length_b   1.000
_cell.length_c   1.000
_cell.angle_alpha   90.00
_cell.angle_beta   90.00
_cell.angle_gamma   90.00
#
_symmetry.space_group_name_H-M   'P 1'
#
loop_
_entity.id
_entity.type
_entity.pdbx_description
1 polymer ?
#
loop_
_entity_poly.entity_id
_entity_poly.type
_entity_poly.pdbx_seq_one_letter_code
_entity_poly.pdbx_strand_id
1 'polypeptide(L)'
;MRYDILIIGGGPIGLGFARMMAPTGCKIGIVEKQPAEKLAAAPDDGREVAVTHRTHGLMERYGLLPHIPEKEIHILREAEVINQGSPSSLHFSPEDSDKENIGYVISNYHLRRAAYKAIQDCDNIDLIEGTVSALDLGRDEATVTLATGKKLSAKLVAAADSRFSTLRDMAGIKTDKLDFKRLCIVCRIEHDKSHRNIASECFLNGLTLASIPLADYTSSLVLTMPQDKGEDVLALGDDALAEKVNAWTEKRLGRVKIAGKRHAYPLVGVYAQSFSAARFALLGDAAVGMHPVSAHGFNFGMYGAQTLAEIVTGAMLNGLDIGSPLLLQNYTNRHRATTRPLYEGTNAIARLYTNDRPLAKLVRKGILTAGKMLTPARKVLVKTLTQEDKAS
;
A
#
# COMPACT_ATOMS: atom_id res chain seq x y z
N MET A 1 12.85 -29.30 2.66
CA MET A 1 11.55 -29.38 1.94
C MET A 1 11.72 -28.59 0.65
N ARG A 2 11.12 -29.06 -0.44
CA ARG A 2 11.23 -28.42 -1.76
C ARG A 2 9.87 -27.90 -2.22
N TYR A 3 9.87 -26.68 -2.77
CA TYR A 3 8.72 -25.98 -3.30
C TYR A 3 8.96 -25.53 -4.73
N ASP A 4 7.92 -25.22 -5.48
CA ASP A 4 8.06 -24.50 -6.73
C ASP A 4 8.27 -23.01 -6.43
N ILE A 5 7.46 -22.46 -5.50
CA ILE A 5 7.52 -21.07 -5.07
C ILE A 5 7.61 -21.01 -3.55
N LEU A 6 8.54 -20.23 -3.02
CA LEU A 6 8.65 -19.93 -1.60
C LEU A 6 8.42 -18.43 -1.39
N ILE A 7 7.39 -18.07 -0.65
CA ILE A 7 7.01 -16.68 -0.36
C ILE A 7 7.46 -16.34 1.04
N ILE A 8 8.16 -15.22 1.22
CA ILE A 8 8.61 -14.76 2.52
C ILE A 8 7.82 -13.52 2.92
N GLY A 9 6.94 -13.68 3.90
CA GLY A 9 6.02 -12.68 4.42
C GLY A 9 4.57 -13.05 4.18
N GLY A 10 3.83 -13.28 5.29
CA GLY A 10 2.39 -13.57 5.36
C GLY A 10 1.51 -12.32 5.42
N GLY A 11 1.99 -11.20 4.86
CA GLY A 11 1.19 -10.00 4.67
C GLY A 11 0.18 -10.14 3.51
N PRO A 12 -0.73 -9.15 3.32
CA PRO A 12 -1.80 -9.27 2.34
C PRO A 12 -1.27 -9.41 0.89
N ILE A 13 -0.08 -8.90 0.60
CA ILE A 13 0.52 -9.03 -0.75
C ILE A 13 1.14 -10.43 -0.94
N GLY A 14 1.85 -10.96 0.06
CA GLY A 14 2.42 -12.31 -0.04
C GLY A 14 1.34 -13.39 -0.11
N LEU A 15 0.31 -13.28 0.74
CA LEU A 15 -0.85 -14.17 0.73
C LEU A 15 -1.68 -14.01 -0.55
N GLY A 16 -1.86 -12.77 -1.02
CA GLY A 16 -2.53 -12.49 -2.30
C GLY A 16 -1.81 -13.12 -3.48
N PHE A 17 -0.47 -13.01 -3.53
CA PHE A 17 0.34 -13.68 -4.55
C PHE A 17 0.21 -15.22 -4.47
N ALA A 18 0.27 -15.79 -3.26
CA ALA A 18 0.05 -17.21 -3.07
C ALA A 18 -1.31 -17.65 -3.64
N ARG A 19 -2.37 -16.88 -3.34
CA ARG A 19 -3.73 -17.16 -3.83
C ARG A 19 -3.83 -17.05 -5.36
N MET A 20 -3.11 -16.09 -5.98
CA MET A 20 -3.04 -15.95 -7.43
C MET A 20 -2.37 -17.16 -8.10
N MET A 21 -1.37 -17.74 -7.43
CA MET A 21 -0.62 -18.90 -7.94
C MET A 21 -1.27 -20.25 -7.63
N ALA A 22 -2.16 -20.34 -6.62
CA ALA A 22 -2.79 -21.59 -6.21
C ALA A 22 -3.46 -22.37 -7.37
N PRO A 23 -4.19 -21.73 -8.31
CA PRO A 23 -4.83 -22.44 -9.42
C PRO A 23 -3.86 -23.15 -10.38
N THR A 24 -2.57 -22.83 -10.36
CA THR A 24 -1.56 -23.50 -11.20
C THR A 24 -1.19 -24.90 -10.70
N GLY A 25 -1.60 -25.27 -9.48
CA GLY A 25 -1.24 -26.53 -8.84
C GLY A 25 0.23 -26.61 -8.37
N CYS A 26 1.02 -25.53 -8.53
CA CYS A 26 2.40 -25.53 -8.03
C CYS A 26 2.44 -25.59 -6.50
N LYS A 27 3.48 -26.23 -5.96
CA LYS A 27 3.68 -26.32 -4.51
C LYS A 27 4.25 -25.03 -3.97
N ILE A 28 3.48 -24.36 -3.07
CA ILE A 28 3.82 -23.06 -2.51
C ILE A 28 4.12 -23.19 -1.02
N GLY A 29 5.25 -22.65 -0.57
CA GLY A 29 5.53 -22.45 0.85
C GLY A 29 5.44 -20.96 1.20
N ILE A 30 4.81 -20.63 2.33
CA ILE A 30 4.78 -19.27 2.85
C ILE A 30 5.50 -19.27 4.21
N VAL A 31 6.61 -18.55 4.30
CA VAL A 31 7.33 -18.36 5.56
C VAL A 31 6.89 -17.04 6.20
N GLU A 32 6.35 -17.12 7.40
CA GLU A 32 5.93 -15.96 8.17
C GLU A 32 6.43 -16.09 9.62
N LYS A 33 6.93 -14.99 10.18
CA LYS A 33 7.46 -14.95 11.56
C LYS A 33 6.38 -14.98 12.64
N GLN A 34 5.16 -14.58 12.29
CA GLN A 34 4.03 -14.61 13.21
C GLN A 34 3.30 -15.95 13.09
N PRO A 35 2.80 -16.52 14.21
CA PRO A 35 2.00 -17.73 14.17
C PRO A 35 0.67 -17.51 13.44
N ALA A 36 0.10 -18.60 12.93
CA ALA A 36 -1.13 -18.60 12.12
C ALA A 36 -2.31 -17.88 12.82
N GLU A 37 -2.43 -18.02 14.13
CA GLU A 37 -3.49 -17.40 14.94
C GLU A 37 -3.39 -15.86 14.90
N LYS A 38 -2.17 -15.31 14.85
CA LYS A 38 -1.97 -13.87 14.73
C LYS A 38 -2.28 -13.34 13.33
N LEU A 39 -2.06 -14.15 12.29
CA LEU A 39 -2.48 -13.81 10.93
C LEU A 39 -4.01 -13.84 10.83
N ALA A 40 -4.65 -14.87 11.39
CA ALA A 40 -6.10 -14.99 11.42
C ALA A 40 -6.78 -13.84 12.19
N ALA A 41 -6.24 -13.49 13.36
CA ALA A 41 -6.76 -12.43 14.21
C ALA A 41 -6.49 -11.02 13.65
N ALA A 42 -5.38 -10.82 12.96
CA ALA A 42 -4.86 -9.57 12.39
C ALA A 42 -5.43 -8.32 13.08
N PRO A 43 -4.81 -7.84 14.19
CA PRO A 43 -5.37 -6.75 14.97
C PRO A 43 -5.45 -5.45 14.14
N ASP A 44 -6.37 -4.58 14.53
CA ASP A 44 -6.47 -3.23 13.97
C ASP A 44 -5.16 -2.47 14.24
N ASP A 45 -4.59 -1.92 13.20
CA ASP A 45 -3.37 -1.13 13.22
C ASP A 45 -3.62 0.34 12.79
N GLY A 46 -4.89 0.74 12.74
CA GLY A 46 -5.35 2.08 12.43
C GLY A 46 -5.17 2.50 10.97
N ARG A 47 -4.56 1.66 10.13
CA ARG A 47 -4.33 2.02 8.72
C ARG A 47 -5.55 1.72 7.87
N GLU A 48 -5.98 2.72 7.13
CA GLU A 48 -6.98 2.59 6.08
C GLU A 48 -6.30 2.60 4.71
N VAL A 49 -6.78 1.76 3.83
CA VAL A 49 -6.20 1.57 2.50
C VAL A 49 -7.20 2.00 1.45
N ALA A 50 -6.82 2.98 0.63
CA ALA A 50 -7.59 3.29 -0.57
C ALA A 50 -7.33 2.22 -1.63
N VAL A 51 -8.39 1.56 -2.07
CA VAL A 51 -8.38 0.47 -3.04
C VAL A 51 -8.93 0.99 -4.36
N THR A 52 -8.12 0.92 -5.42
CA THR A 52 -8.55 1.31 -6.77
C THR A 52 -9.52 0.28 -7.36
N HIS A 53 -10.28 0.65 -8.38
CA HIS A 53 -11.17 -0.28 -9.09
C HIS A 53 -10.43 -1.51 -9.61
N ARG A 54 -9.23 -1.33 -10.16
CA ARG A 54 -8.39 -2.47 -10.60
C ARG A 54 -8.05 -3.40 -9.45
N THR A 55 -7.62 -2.86 -8.31
CA THR A 55 -7.29 -3.70 -7.15
C THR A 55 -8.52 -4.40 -6.59
N HIS A 56 -9.68 -3.70 -6.55
CA HIS A 56 -10.95 -4.29 -6.15
C HIS A 56 -11.32 -5.47 -7.06
N GLY A 57 -11.23 -5.31 -8.38
CA GLY A 57 -11.47 -6.41 -9.33
C GLY A 57 -10.48 -7.57 -9.17
N LEU A 58 -9.21 -7.30 -8.85
CA LEU A 58 -8.24 -8.36 -8.51
C LEU A 58 -8.64 -9.10 -7.23
N MET A 59 -9.06 -8.37 -6.19
CA MET A 59 -9.50 -8.98 -4.93
C MET A 59 -10.75 -9.84 -5.14
N GLU A 60 -11.66 -9.43 -6.00
CA GLU A 60 -12.83 -10.21 -6.39
C GLU A 60 -12.43 -11.47 -7.16
N ARG A 61 -11.64 -11.33 -8.25
CA ARG A 61 -11.18 -12.42 -9.10
C ARG A 61 -10.48 -13.53 -8.30
N TYR A 62 -9.66 -13.16 -7.33
CA TYR A 62 -8.89 -14.10 -6.52
C TYR A 62 -9.55 -14.45 -5.18
N GLY A 63 -10.84 -14.09 -5.00
CA GLY A 63 -11.63 -14.54 -3.86
C GLY A 63 -11.24 -13.93 -2.51
N LEU A 64 -10.68 -12.72 -2.49
CA LEU A 64 -10.38 -11.99 -1.26
C LEU A 64 -11.60 -11.22 -0.73
N LEU A 65 -12.37 -10.59 -1.64
CA LEU A 65 -13.53 -9.76 -1.27
C LEU A 65 -14.60 -10.49 -0.45
N PRO A 66 -14.99 -11.76 -0.74
CA PRO A 66 -16.00 -12.47 0.03
C PRO A 66 -15.68 -12.63 1.53
N HIS A 67 -14.40 -12.44 1.89
CA HIS A 67 -13.95 -12.51 3.28
C HIS A 67 -13.93 -11.16 4.01
N ILE A 68 -14.37 -10.09 3.35
CA ILE A 68 -14.51 -8.74 3.94
C ILE A 68 -16.00 -8.45 4.08
N PRO A 69 -16.50 -8.11 5.29
CA PRO A 69 -17.90 -7.71 5.43
C PRO A 69 -18.20 -6.49 4.54
N GLU A 70 -19.30 -6.52 3.81
CA GLU A 70 -19.67 -5.47 2.86
C GLU A 70 -19.70 -4.07 3.50
N LYS A 71 -20.20 -3.98 4.74
CA LYS A 71 -20.23 -2.73 5.52
C LYS A 71 -18.86 -2.14 5.85
N GLU A 72 -17.78 -2.91 5.68
CA GLU A 72 -16.39 -2.49 5.90
C GLU A 72 -15.67 -2.14 4.57
N ILE A 73 -16.40 -2.16 3.46
CA ILE A 73 -15.96 -1.68 2.15
C ILE A 73 -16.60 -0.32 1.92
N HIS A 74 -15.88 0.74 2.28
CA HIS A 74 -16.42 2.09 2.21
C HIS A 74 -16.18 2.70 0.83
N ILE A 75 -17.19 3.37 0.28
CA ILE A 75 -17.09 4.06 -1.01
C ILE A 75 -16.25 5.32 -0.85
N LEU A 76 -15.25 5.48 -1.72
CA LEU A 76 -14.52 6.72 -1.93
C LEU A 76 -15.07 7.41 -3.17
N ARG A 77 -16.04 8.33 -2.98
CA ARG A 77 -16.71 8.99 -4.10
C ARG A 77 -15.81 10.00 -4.78
N GLU A 78 -15.19 10.86 -3.98
CA GLU A 78 -14.35 11.96 -4.44
C GLU A 78 -13.14 12.16 -3.53
N ALA A 79 -12.14 12.86 -4.02
CA ALA A 79 -11.05 13.36 -3.20
C ALA A 79 -10.82 14.85 -3.45
N GLU A 80 -10.44 15.58 -2.40
CA GLU A 80 -10.11 16.98 -2.48
C GLU A 80 -8.75 17.28 -1.85
N VAL A 81 -8.00 18.17 -2.47
CA VAL A 81 -6.74 18.69 -1.95
C VAL A 81 -6.92 20.17 -1.61
N ILE A 82 -6.65 20.50 -0.38
CA ILE A 82 -6.89 21.81 0.21
C ILE A 82 -5.55 22.38 0.70
N ASN A 83 -5.29 23.63 0.39
CA ASN A 83 -4.14 24.33 0.97
C ASN A 83 -4.65 25.45 1.89
N GLN A 84 -4.17 25.47 3.12
CA GLN A 84 -4.58 26.45 4.12
C GLN A 84 -4.42 27.89 3.61
N GLY A 85 -5.46 28.70 3.81
CA GLY A 85 -5.49 30.08 3.34
C GLY A 85 -5.69 30.27 1.86
N SER A 86 -5.93 29.19 1.08
CA SER A 86 -6.33 29.26 -0.31
C SER A 86 -7.86 29.12 -0.44
N PRO A 87 -8.54 29.99 -1.16
CA PRO A 87 -9.97 29.81 -1.46
C PRO A 87 -10.22 28.69 -2.47
N SER A 88 -9.14 28.06 -2.98
CA SER A 88 -9.17 27.08 -4.05
C SER A 88 -8.78 25.71 -3.53
N SER A 89 -9.59 24.70 -3.82
CA SER A 89 -9.27 23.27 -3.68
C SER A 89 -9.15 22.61 -5.04
N LEU A 90 -8.40 21.52 -5.12
CA LEU A 90 -8.33 20.66 -6.31
C LEU A 90 -9.22 19.44 -6.03
N HIS A 91 -10.23 19.24 -6.85
CA HIS A 91 -11.17 18.14 -6.73
C HIS A 91 -10.87 17.05 -7.76
N PHE A 92 -10.98 15.81 -7.33
CA PHE A 92 -10.95 14.61 -8.13
C PHE A 92 -12.33 13.96 -8.01
N SER A 93 -13.09 14.02 -9.09
CA SER A 93 -14.47 13.55 -9.17
C SER A 93 -14.57 12.39 -10.17
N PRO A 94 -15.49 11.44 -9.98
CA PRO A 94 -15.79 10.41 -10.96
C PRO A 94 -16.32 10.96 -12.28
N GLU A 95 -16.79 12.22 -12.36
CA GLU A 95 -17.20 12.88 -13.61
C GLU A 95 -16.13 12.88 -14.70
N ASP A 96 -14.85 12.72 -14.32
CA ASP A 96 -13.72 12.57 -15.25
C ASP A 96 -13.53 11.11 -15.73
N SER A 97 -14.42 10.19 -15.37
CA SER A 97 -14.42 8.77 -15.72
C SER A 97 -15.84 8.26 -16.02
N ASP A 98 -15.96 6.97 -16.30
CA ASP A 98 -17.23 6.26 -16.50
C ASP A 98 -17.74 5.54 -15.22
N LYS A 99 -17.16 5.88 -14.06
CA LYS A 99 -17.46 5.27 -12.76
C LYS A 99 -18.27 6.21 -11.87
N GLU A 100 -19.00 5.64 -10.91
CA GLU A 100 -19.78 6.39 -9.91
C GLU A 100 -18.93 6.88 -8.73
N ASN A 101 -17.71 6.33 -8.56
CA ASN A 101 -16.78 6.66 -7.50
C ASN A 101 -15.32 6.49 -7.97
N ILE A 102 -14.36 7.02 -7.23
CA ILE A 102 -12.93 6.93 -7.59
C ILE A 102 -12.22 5.74 -6.95
N GLY A 103 -12.93 4.94 -6.15
CA GLY A 103 -12.40 3.75 -5.50
C GLY A 103 -13.10 3.43 -4.17
N TYR A 104 -12.43 2.67 -3.33
CA TYR A 104 -12.94 2.18 -2.06
C TYR A 104 -11.93 2.41 -0.94
N VAL A 105 -12.40 2.37 0.30
CA VAL A 105 -11.55 2.39 1.49
C VAL A 105 -11.82 1.14 2.31
N ILE A 106 -10.77 0.41 2.66
CA ILE A 106 -10.84 -0.82 3.45
C ILE A 106 -9.74 -0.78 4.51
N SER A 107 -10.09 -1.09 5.75
CA SER A 107 -9.10 -1.17 6.82
C SER A 107 -8.06 -2.27 6.56
N ASN A 108 -6.78 -1.98 6.79
CA ASN A 108 -5.68 -2.90 6.52
C ASN A 108 -5.83 -4.26 7.22
N TYR A 109 -6.39 -4.27 8.43
CA TYR A 109 -6.61 -5.53 9.15
C TYR A 109 -7.66 -6.42 8.46
N HIS A 110 -8.67 -5.85 7.79
CA HIS A 110 -9.62 -6.63 6.98
C HIS A 110 -8.93 -7.22 5.75
N LEU A 111 -8.07 -6.45 5.06
CA LEU A 111 -7.27 -6.96 3.94
C LEU A 111 -6.36 -8.12 4.36
N ARG A 112 -5.74 -8.02 5.53
CA ARG A 112 -4.87 -9.08 6.09
C ARG A 112 -5.66 -10.34 6.42
N ARG A 113 -6.82 -10.21 7.08
CA ARG A 113 -7.71 -11.33 7.41
C ARG A 113 -8.26 -12.00 6.16
N ALA A 114 -8.72 -11.20 5.20
CA ALA A 114 -9.26 -11.69 3.94
C ALA A 114 -8.21 -12.47 3.15
N ALA A 115 -7.00 -11.94 3.01
CA ALA A 115 -5.92 -12.63 2.32
C ALA A 115 -5.54 -13.95 3.01
N TYR A 116 -5.52 -13.97 4.36
CA TYR A 116 -5.28 -15.20 5.11
C TYR A 116 -6.40 -16.23 4.90
N LYS A 117 -7.67 -15.82 4.98
CA LYS A 117 -8.81 -16.72 4.74
C LYS A 117 -8.82 -17.27 3.32
N ALA A 118 -8.48 -16.46 2.33
CA ALA A 118 -8.49 -16.86 0.92
C ALA A 118 -7.51 -17.97 0.56
N ILE A 119 -6.51 -18.27 1.41
CA ILE A 119 -5.57 -19.37 1.19
C ILE A 119 -5.89 -20.64 1.98
N GLN A 120 -6.87 -20.60 2.91
CA GLN A 120 -7.13 -21.75 3.81
C GLN A 120 -7.64 -23.00 3.08
N ASP A 121 -8.33 -22.81 1.95
CA ASP A 121 -8.89 -23.90 1.15
C ASP A 121 -7.96 -24.30 -0.02
N CYS A 122 -6.67 -23.93 0.04
CA CYS A 122 -5.69 -24.24 -0.99
C CYS A 122 -4.74 -25.35 -0.53
N ASP A 123 -4.98 -26.61 -0.95
CA ASP A 123 -4.20 -27.79 -0.53
C ASP A 123 -2.72 -27.75 -0.94
N ASN A 124 -2.37 -26.92 -1.92
CA ASN A 124 -1.01 -26.77 -2.42
C ASN A 124 -0.20 -25.65 -1.75
N ILE A 125 -0.72 -25.05 -0.66
CA ILE A 125 -0.07 -23.97 0.10
C ILE A 125 0.27 -24.44 1.52
N ASP A 126 1.56 -24.47 1.85
CA ASP A 126 2.06 -24.73 3.20
C ASP A 126 2.38 -23.40 3.91
N LEU A 127 1.78 -23.14 5.06
CA LEU A 127 2.18 -22.04 5.94
C LEU A 127 3.25 -22.52 6.93
N ILE A 128 4.39 -21.84 6.97
CA ILE A 128 5.57 -22.21 7.75
C ILE A 128 5.91 -21.06 8.68
N GLU A 129 5.76 -21.28 9.98
CA GLU A 129 6.23 -20.33 10.98
C GLU A 129 7.76 -20.31 11.01
N GLY A 130 8.35 -19.12 10.90
CA GLY A 130 9.79 -18.98 10.97
C GLY A 130 10.31 -17.62 10.52
N THR A 131 11.53 -17.34 10.94
CA THR A 131 12.29 -16.15 10.51
C THR A 131 13.45 -16.61 9.64
N VAL A 132 13.63 -15.96 8.49
CA VAL A 132 14.75 -16.25 7.59
C VAL A 132 16.04 -15.67 8.15
N SER A 133 17.08 -16.48 8.17
CA SER A 133 18.43 -16.11 8.62
C SER A 133 19.45 -16.04 7.47
N ALA A 134 19.23 -16.79 6.37
CA ALA A 134 20.11 -16.74 5.20
C ALA A 134 19.34 -17.06 3.92
N LEU A 135 19.83 -16.53 2.81
CA LEU A 135 19.37 -16.76 1.46
C LEU A 135 20.56 -17.12 0.58
N ASP A 136 20.46 -18.23 -0.15
CA ASP A 136 21.42 -18.65 -1.17
C ASP A 136 20.69 -18.78 -2.52
N LEU A 137 21.13 -18.04 -3.52
CA LEU A 137 20.57 -18.00 -4.86
C LEU A 137 21.43 -18.87 -5.79
N GLY A 138 21.19 -20.17 -5.74
CA GLY A 138 21.88 -21.13 -6.59
C GLY A 138 21.45 -21.08 -8.06
N ARG A 139 22.12 -21.87 -8.90
CA ARG A 139 21.83 -21.92 -10.33
C ARG A 139 20.46 -22.52 -10.64
N ASP A 140 20.11 -23.62 -10.01
CA ASP A 140 18.90 -24.40 -10.33
C ASP A 140 17.77 -24.20 -9.33
N GLU A 141 18.08 -23.85 -8.10
CA GLU A 141 17.13 -23.52 -7.05
C GLU A 141 17.72 -22.51 -6.04
N ALA A 142 16.85 -21.77 -5.35
CA ALA A 142 17.22 -20.94 -4.23
C ALA A 142 17.01 -21.71 -2.92
N THR A 143 17.86 -21.48 -1.93
CA THR A 143 17.75 -22.05 -0.58
C THR A 143 17.57 -20.96 0.44
N VAL A 144 16.51 -21.07 1.23
CA VAL A 144 16.24 -20.22 2.40
C VAL A 144 16.54 -21.00 3.66
N THR A 145 17.35 -20.45 4.55
CA THR A 145 17.62 -21.04 5.87
C THR A 145 16.86 -20.27 6.92
N LEU A 146 16.07 -20.96 7.73
CA LEU A 146 15.37 -20.37 8.87
C LEU A 146 16.31 -20.23 10.07
N ALA A 147 15.96 -19.36 11.03
CA ALA A 147 16.70 -19.17 12.27
C ALA A 147 16.87 -20.47 13.10
N THR A 148 16.01 -21.45 12.90
CA THR A 148 16.09 -22.79 13.49
C THR A 148 17.12 -23.71 12.82
N GLY A 149 17.78 -23.25 11.73
CA GLY A 149 18.66 -24.06 10.90
C GLY A 149 17.94 -24.91 9.83
N LYS A 150 16.60 -24.94 9.81
CA LYS A 150 15.83 -25.64 8.77
C LYS A 150 16.03 -24.99 7.43
N LYS A 151 16.34 -25.81 6.40
CA LYS A 151 16.53 -25.38 5.01
C LYS A 151 15.30 -25.71 4.19
N LEU A 152 14.87 -24.72 3.39
CA LEU A 152 13.79 -24.82 2.42
C LEU A 152 14.35 -24.43 1.04
N SER A 153 14.07 -25.21 0.00
CA SER A 153 14.50 -24.88 -1.36
C SER A 153 13.31 -24.62 -2.27
N ALA A 154 13.48 -23.75 -3.26
CA ALA A 154 12.45 -23.44 -4.24
C ALA A 154 13.06 -23.02 -5.59
N LYS A 155 12.27 -23.20 -6.66
CA LYS A 155 12.65 -22.70 -7.99
C LYS A 155 12.62 -21.17 -8.03
N LEU A 156 11.69 -20.56 -7.27
CA LEU A 156 11.51 -19.11 -7.13
C LEU A 156 11.25 -18.73 -5.66
N VAL A 157 11.96 -17.74 -5.15
CA VAL A 157 11.69 -17.08 -3.87
C VAL A 157 11.06 -15.71 -4.13
N ALA A 158 9.90 -15.43 -3.54
CA ALA A 158 9.22 -14.14 -3.61
C ALA A 158 9.23 -13.47 -2.23
N ALA A 159 9.94 -12.34 -2.09
CA ALA A 159 10.04 -11.61 -0.84
C ALA A 159 8.95 -10.54 -0.74
N ALA A 160 8.06 -10.70 0.24
CA ALA A 160 6.98 -9.77 0.61
C ALA A 160 7.09 -9.36 2.10
N ASP A 161 8.32 -9.24 2.62
CA ASP A 161 8.70 -9.13 4.02
C ASP A 161 8.73 -7.70 4.58
N SER A 162 8.37 -6.71 3.83
CA SER A 162 8.18 -5.30 4.17
C SER A 162 9.17 -4.33 3.49
N ARG A 163 8.96 -3.02 3.70
CA ARG A 163 9.87 -1.97 3.18
C ARG A 163 11.31 -2.04 3.71
N PHE A 164 11.51 -2.66 4.87
CA PHE A 164 12.83 -2.91 5.47
C PHE A 164 13.32 -4.33 5.19
N SER A 165 13.02 -4.85 4.00
CA SER A 165 13.32 -6.20 3.56
C SER A 165 14.78 -6.60 3.79
N THR A 166 14.99 -7.58 4.64
CA THR A 166 16.30 -8.21 4.85
C THR A 166 16.62 -9.15 3.68
N LEU A 167 15.63 -9.78 3.08
CA LEU A 167 15.81 -10.66 1.92
C LEU A 167 16.33 -9.88 0.71
N ARG A 168 15.84 -8.66 0.49
CA ARG A 168 16.36 -7.77 -0.56
C ARG A 168 17.85 -7.51 -0.38
N ASP A 169 18.25 -7.20 0.86
CA ASP A 169 19.65 -6.93 1.18
C ASP A 169 20.51 -8.21 1.03
N MET A 170 20.01 -9.39 1.46
CA MET A 170 20.66 -10.69 1.24
C MET A 170 20.80 -11.05 -0.25
N ALA A 171 19.84 -10.66 -1.09
CA ALA A 171 19.90 -10.84 -2.54
C ALA A 171 20.82 -9.83 -3.26
N GLY A 172 21.48 -8.94 -2.51
CA GLY A 172 22.39 -7.92 -3.06
C GLY A 172 21.69 -6.79 -3.83
N ILE A 173 20.37 -6.64 -3.68
CA ILE A 173 19.60 -5.62 -4.39
C ILE A 173 19.66 -4.28 -3.64
N LYS A 174 20.30 -3.29 -4.26
CA LYS A 174 20.39 -1.94 -3.72
C LYS A 174 19.04 -1.22 -3.70
N THR A 175 18.91 -0.25 -2.81
CA THR A 175 17.66 0.47 -2.57
C THR A 175 17.91 1.96 -2.43
N ASP A 176 17.09 2.76 -3.10
CA ASP A 176 16.99 4.18 -2.84
C ASP A 176 16.06 4.38 -1.64
N LYS A 177 16.60 4.85 -0.52
CA LYS A 177 15.84 5.13 0.71
C LYS A 177 15.67 6.64 0.87
N LEU A 178 14.47 7.07 1.15
CA LEU A 178 14.12 8.47 1.41
C LEU A 178 13.45 8.58 2.79
N ASP A 179 14.22 8.99 3.78
CA ASP A 179 13.68 9.31 5.10
C ASP A 179 13.15 10.75 5.08
N PHE A 180 11.83 10.90 5.24
CA PHE A 180 11.17 12.21 5.26
C PHE A 180 11.34 12.95 6.59
N LYS A 181 11.91 12.30 7.61
CA LYS A 181 12.04 12.84 8.98
C LYS A 181 10.69 13.29 9.56
N ARG A 182 9.65 12.54 9.24
CA ARG A 182 8.28 12.82 9.65
C ARG A 182 7.64 11.60 10.29
N LEU A 183 6.69 11.89 11.17
CA LEU A 183 5.82 10.91 11.81
C LEU A 183 4.44 11.00 11.18
N CYS A 184 3.88 9.85 10.83
CA CYS A 184 2.50 9.68 10.41
C CYS A 184 1.71 9.13 11.61
N ILE A 185 0.74 9.92 12.12
CA ILE A 185 -0.15 9.52 13.21
C ILE A 185 -1.50 9.22 12.59
N VAL A 186 -2.06 8.05 12.90
CA VAL A 186 -3.37 7.63 12.43
C VAL A 186 -4.29 7.31 13.60
N CYS A 187 -5.53 7.76 13.53
CA CYS A 187 -6.60 7.39 14.46
C CYS A 187 -7.96 7.57 13.77
N ARG A 188 -9.00 6.99 14.35
CA ARG A 188 -10.37 7.27 13.92
C ARG A 188 -10.92 8.47 14.65
N ILE A 189 -11.81 9.18 13.98
CA ILE A 189 -12.57 10.32 14.53
C ILE A 189 -14.06 10.12 14.23
N GLU A 190 -14.89 10.46 15.21
CA GLU A 190 -16.32 10.68 15.03
C GLU A 190 -16.57 12.19 14.83
N HIS A 191 -17.57 12.54 14.04
CA HIS A 191 -17.90 13.94 13.73
C HIS A 191 -19.37 14.14 13.46
N ASP A 192 -19.88 15.38 13.59
CA ASP A 192 -21.31 15.67 13.53
C ASP A 192 -21.83 16.17 12.14
N LYS A 193 -20.91 16.30 11.15
CA LYS A 193 -21.28 16.60 9.76
C LYS A 193 -20.79 15.48 8.84
N SER A 194 -21.66 14.99 7.96
CA SER A 194 -21.30 13.94 7.01
C SER A 194 -20.11 14.33 6.13
N HIS A 195 -19.15 13.40 5.95
CA HIS A 195 -18.05 13.52 5.01
C HIS A 195 -18.47 13.33 3.54
N ARG A 196 -19.72 12.89 3.27
CA ARG A 196 -20.27 12.65 1.91
C ARG A 196 -19.42 11.74 1.04
N ASN A 197 -18.68 10.80 1.63
CA ASN A 197 -17.72 9.90 0.99
C ASN A 197 -16.58 10.63 0.24
N ILE A 198 -16.18 11.80 0.73
CA ILE A 198 -15.10 12.62 0.17
C ILE A 198 -13.87 12.48 1.09
N ALA A 199 -12.75 12.02 0.52
CA ALA A 199 -11.46 12.14 1.21
C ALA A 199 -10.91 13.56 1.04
N SER A 200 -10.38 14.14 2.09
CA SER A 200 -9.72 15.44 2.02
C SER A 200 -8.27 15.36 2.50
N GLU A 201 -7.36 15.95 1.73
CA GLU A 201 -5.96 16.16 2.10
C GLU A 201 -5.71 17.65 2.30
N CYS A 202 -5.53 18.06 3.55
CA CYS A 202 -5.31 19.45 3.91
C CYS A 202 -3.81 19.68 4.12
N PHE A 203 -3.21 20.54 3.31
CA PHE A 203 -1.85 21.03 3.50
C PHE A 203 -1.85 22.27 4.37
N LEU A 204 -1.35 22.11 5.59
CA LEU A 204 -1.23 23.14 6.59
C LEU A 204 0.25 23.55 6.74
N ASN A 205 0.54 24.63 7.48
CA ASN A 205 1.91 25.06 7.70
C ASN A 205 2.70 24.01 8.54
N GLY A 206 3.57 23.25 7.88
CA GLY A 206 4.42 22.22 8.51
C GLY A 206 3.73 20.87 8.81
N LEU A 207 2.45 20.73 8.55
CA LEU A 207 1.62 19.56 8.83
C LEU A 207 0.75 19.24 7.60
N THR A 208 0.53 17.96 7.31
CA THR A 208 -0.58 17.54 6.45
C THR A 208 -1.61 16.76 7.27
N LEU A 209 -2.88 16.96 6.94
CA LEU A 209 -4.01 16.29 7.56
C LEU A 209 -4.87 15.69 6.47
N ALA A 210 -4.97 14.35 6.44
CA ALA A 210 -5.96 13.68 5.63
C ALA A 210 -7.13 13.22 6.49
N SER A 211 -8.34 13.38 5.96
CA SER A 211 -9.57 12.76 6.47
C SER A 211 -10.07 11.78 5.42
N ILE A 212 -10.12 10.51 5.75
CA ILE A 212 -10.50 9.42 4.86
C ILE A 212 -11.88 8.92 5.30
N PRO A 213 -12.91 8.93 4.43
CA PRO A 213 -14.26 8.54 4.78
C PRO A 213 -14.34 7.04 5.12
N LEU A 214 -15.02 6.72 6.21
CA LEU A 214 -15.40 5.36 6.62
C LEU A 214 -16.93 5.27 6.64
N ALA A 215 -17.52 4.73 7.70
CA ALA A 215 -18.96 4.80 7.92
C ALA A 215 -19.40 6.25 8.12
N ASP A 216 -20.70 6.54 7.92
CA ASP A 216 -21.28 7.86 8.14
C ASP A 216 -20.83 8.45 9.48
N TYR A 217 -20.42 9.72 9.45
CA TYR A 217 -19.94 10.43 10.64
C TYR A 217 -18.67 9.84 11.29
N THR A 218 -17.98 8.95 10.60
CA THR A 218 -16.68 8.39 11.04
C THR A 218 -15.66 8.54 9.95
N SER A 219 -14.47 9.03 10.26
CA SER A 219 -13.35 9.13 9.33
C SER A 219 -12.06 8.62 9.96
N SER A 220 -11.15 8.13 9.14
CA SER A 220 -9.76 7.96 9.55
C SER A 220 -9.02 9.28 9.39
N LEU A 221 -8.40 9.74 10.46
CA LEU A 221 -7.53 10.90 10.49
C LEU A 221 -6.09 10.47 10.31
N VAL A 222 -5.39 11.08 9.36
CA VAL A 222 -3.97 10.85 9.10
C VAL A 222 -3.23 12.18 9.24
N LEU A 223 -2.40 12.30 10.26
CA LEU A 223 -1.59 13.49 10.52
C LEU A 223 -0.15 13.19 10.15
N THR A 224 0.48 14.04 9.33
CA THR A 224 1.89 13.90 8.96
C THR A 224 2.64 15.19 9.30
N MET A 225 3.62 15.09 10.18
CA MET A 225 4.36 16.25 10.71
C MET A 225 5.82 15.89 11.04
N PRO A 226 6.71 16.88 11.31
CA PRO A 226 8.03 16.61 11.85
C PRO A 226 7.96 15.74 13.11
N GLN A 227 8.95 14.87 13.30
CA GLN A 227 8.90 13.84 14.35
C GLN A 227 8.70 14.43 15.75
N ASP A 228 9.43 15.50 16.11
CA ASP A 228 9.30 16.22 17.37
C ASP A 228 7.85 16.71 17.62
N LYS A 229 7.24 17.33 16.60
CA LYS A 229 5.85 17.79 16.66
C LYS A 229 4.86 16.63 16.76
N GLY A 230 5.17 15.50 16.13
CA GLY A 230 4.35 14.29 16.22
C GLY A 230 4.36 13.69 17.62
N GLU A 231 5.50 13.68 18.28
CA GLU A 231 5.63 13.24 19.68
C GLU A 231 4.81 14.14 20.63
N ASP A 232 4.85 15.47 20.46
CA ASP A 232 4.00 16.41 21.18
C ASP A 232 2.50 16.08 20.99
N VAL A 233 2.08 15.79 19.76
CA VAL A 233 0.67 15.47 19.44
C VAL A 233 0.24 14.12 20.02
N LEU A 234 1.12 13.13 20.04
CA LEU A 234 0.84 11.84 20.67
C LEU A 234 0.65 11.93 22.20
N ALA A 235 1.33 12.89 22.83
CA ALA A 235 1.22 13.13 24.27
C ALA A 235 -0.08 13.87 24.69
N LEU A 236 -0.84 14.44 23.73
CA LEU A 236 -2.09 15.14 24.03
C LEU A 236 -3.19 14.19 24.52
N GLY A 237 -4.05 14.65 25.40
CA GLY A 237 -5.34 13.99 25.67
C GLY A 237 -6.28 14.06 24.45
N ASP A 238 -7.33 13.24 24.43
CA ASP A 238 -8.25 13.14 23.30
C ASP A 238 -8.99 14.45 23.03
N ASP A 239 -9.44 15.15 24.06
CA ASP A 239 -10.14 16.43 23.94
C ASP A 239 -9.23 17.51 23.35
N ALA A 240 -7.99 17.61 23.84
CA ALA A 240 -7.01 18.58 23.33
C ALA A 240 -6.61 18.30 21.86
N LEU A 241 -6.54 17.04 21.47
CA LEU A 241 -6.31 16.68 20.08
C LEU A 241 -7.53 17.00 19.22
N ALA A 242 -8.75 16.70 19.70
CA ALA A 242 -9.99 17.01 18.99
C ALA A 242 -10.14 18.51 18.73
N GLU A 243 -9.80 19.37 19.72
CA GLU A 243 -9.78 20.82 19.55
C GLU A 243 -8.79 21.26 18.44
N LYS A 244 -7.57 20.70 18.43
CA LYS A 244 -6.59 20.97 17.37
C LYS A 244 -7.11 20.54 16.00
N VAL A 245 -7.70 19.33 15.89
CA VAL A 245 -8.27 18.83 14.64
C VAL A 245 -9.40 19.73 14.15
N ASN A 246 -10.27 20.18 15.05
CA ASN A 246 -11.33 21.14 14.73
C ASN A 246 -10.77 22.46 14.17
N ALA A 247 -9.68 22.96 14.76
CA ALA A 247 -9.02 24.17 14.28
C ALA A 247 -8.33 23.95 12.92
N TRP A 248 -7.64 22.83 12.74
CA TRP A 248 -6.94 22.47 11.49
C TRP A 248 -7.89 22.23 10.32
N THR A 249 -9.05 21.63 10.58
CA THR A 249 -10.08 21.37 9.56
C THR A 249 -11.05 22.52 9.34
N GLU A 250 -10.88 23.64 10.07
CA GLU A 250 -11.80 24.78 10.04
C GLU A 250 -13.27 24.34 10.29
N LYS A 251 -13.45 23.33 11.15
CA LYS A 251 -14.74 22.71 11.50
C LYS A 251 -15.55 22.21 10.31
N ARG A 252 -14.89 21.80 9.24
CA ARG A 252 -15.55 21.23 8.03
C ARG A 252 -16.37 19.99 8.35
N LEU A 253 -15.87 19.15 9.25
CA LEU A 253 -16.55 17.95 9.75
C LEU A 253 -17.47 18.25 10.96
N GLY A 254 -17.62 19.52 11.35
CA GLY A 254 -18.33 19.90 12.57
C GLY A 254 -17.47 19.67 13.81
N ARG A 255 -18.07 19.25 14.93
CA ARG A 255 -17.31 18.86 16.12
C ARG A 255 -16.74 17.47 15.93
N VAL A 256 -15.46 17.33 16.25
CA VAL A 256 -14.72 16.09 16.15
C VAL A 256 -14.48 15.51 17.54
N LYS A 257 -14.58 14.19 17.66
CA LYS A 257 -14.19 13.39 18.83
C LYS A 257 -13.19 12.34 18.39
N ILE A 258 -12.12 12.14 19.15
CA ILE A 258 -11.15 11.08 18.87
C ILE A 258 -11.77 9.72 19.24
N ALA A 259 -11.68 8.76 18.33
CA ALA A 259 -12.22 7.42 18.49
C ALA A 259 -11.10 6.36 18.33
N GLY A 260 -11.00 5.49 19.31
CA GLY A 260 -10.03 4.39 19.29
C GLY A 260 -8.58 4.79 19.60
N LYS A 261 -7.66 3.90 19.24
CA LYS A 261 -6.23 4.06 19.53
C LYS A 261 -5.55 4.92 18.47
N ARG A 262 -4.50 5.63 18.89
CA ARG A 262 -3.57 6.33 18.01
C ARG A 262 -2.42 5.40 17.67
N HIS A 263 -2.07 5.35 16.39
CA HIS A 263 -0.92 4.60 15.91
C HIS A 263 0.05 5.58 15.23
N ALA A 264 1.35 5.35 15.38
CA ALA A 264 2.38 6.22 14.82
C ALA A 264 3.40 5.42 14.00
N TYR A 265 3.74 5.94 12.83
CA TYR A 265 4.63 5.31 11.87
C TYR A 265 5.65 6.31 11.33
N PRO A 266 6.95 5.99 11.33
CA PRO A 266 7.93 6.82 10.65
C PRO A 266 7.71 6.78 9.13
N LEU A 267 7.85 7.93 8.47
CA LEU A 267 7.71 8.01 7.03
C LEU A 267 9.05 7.77 6.34
N VAL A 268 9.16 6.62 5.70
CA VAL A 268 10.31 6.23 4.90
C VAL A 268 9.83 5.71 3.54
N GLY A 269 10.29 6.36 2.48
CA GLY A 269 10.13 5.86 1.10
C GLY A 269 11.24 4.88 0.76
N VAL A 270 10.91 3.85 -0.01
CA VAL A 270 11.84 2.82 -0.48
C VAL A 270 11.57 2.52 -1.94
N TYR A 271 12.62 2.48 -2.76
CA TYR A 271 12.53 2.02 -4.13
C TYR A 271 13.72 1.12 -4.46
N ALA A 272 13.49 -0.16 -4.71
CA ALA A 272 14.54 -1.09 -5.06
C ALA A 272 15.07 -0.80 -6.48
N GLN A 273 16.39 -0.86 -6.67
CA GLN A 273 17.02 -0.59 -7.96
C GLN A 273 16.73 -1.68 -9.00
N SER A 274 16.50 -2.92 -8.54
CA SER A 274 15.89 -4.01 -9.31
C SER A 274 14.77 -4.64 -8.48
N PHE A 275 13.74 -5.19 -9.12
CA PHE A 275 12.69 -5.93 -8.41
C PHE A 275 12.92 -7.44 -8.47
N SER A 276 14.04 -7.88 -9.06
CA SER A 276 14.38 -9.28 -9.13
C SER A 276 15.89 -9.51 -9.23
N ALA A 277 16.29 -10.73 -8.91
CA ALA A 277 17.56 -11.38 -9.23
C ALA A 277 17.27 -12.80 -9.75
N ALA A 278 18.30 -13.59 -10.05
CA ALA A 278 18.10 -14.99 -10.40
C ALA A 278 17.34 -15.71 -9.28
N ARG A 279 16.24 -16.39 -9.60
CA ARG A 279 15.39 -17.14 -8.64
C ARG A 279 14.80 -16.33 -7.50
N PHE A 280 14.76 -14.99 -7.65
CA PHE A 280 14.32 -14.11 -6.59
C PHE A 280 13.51 -12.93 -7.14
N ALA A 281 12.36 -12.63 -6.52
CA ALA A 281 11.53 -11.48 -6.84
C ALA A 281 11.08 -10.73 -5.57
N LEU A 282 10.97 -9.41 -5.65
CA LEU A 282 10.45 -8.54 -4.59
C LEU A 282 8.98 -8.21 -4.87
N LEU A 283 8.14 -8.23 -3.84
CA LEU A 283 6.73 -7.89 -3.90
C LEU A 283 6.37 -6.81 -2.86
N GLY A 284 5.35 -6.01 -3.17
CA GLY A 284 4.83 -5.00 -2.27
C GLY A 284 5.88 -4.00 -1.81
N ASP A 285 5.87 -3.65 -0.53
CA ASP A 285 6.78 -2.67 0.07
C ASP A 285 8.26 -3.09 0.04
N ALA A 286 8.56 -4.39 -0.16
CA ALA A 286 9.94 -4.85 -0.37
C ALA A 286 10.51 -4.33 -1.69
N ALA A 287 9.68 -4.16 -2.72
CA ALA A 287 10.03 -3.56 -4.01
C ALA A 287 9.86 -2.03 -3.98
N VAL A 288 8.68 -1.55 -3.56
CA VAL A 288 8.29 -0.13 -3.58
C VAL A 288 7.48 0.22 -2.33
N GLY A 289 8.12 0.86 -1.36
CA GLY A 289 7.46 1.46 -0.20
C GLY A 289 7.21 2.94 -0.44
N MET A 290 5.95 3.34 -0.66
CA MET A 290 5.57 4.70 -1.02
C MET A 290 5.26 5.60 0.17
N HIS A 291 5.29 6.92 -0.06
CA HIS A 291 4.68 7.90 0.84
C HIS A 291 3.15 7.73 0.83
N PRO A 292 2.47 7.74 1.99
CA PRO A 292 1.03 7.44 2.08
C PRO A 292 0.13 8.44 1.36
N VAL A 293 0.59 9.66 1.08
CA VAL A 293 -0.20 10.72 0.41
C VAL A 293 -0.77 10.30 -0.95
N SER A 294 -0.17 9.33 -1.63
CA SER A 294 -0.68 8.81 -2.91
C SER A 294 -1.69 7.66 -2.75
N ALA A 295 -1.80 7.09 -1.56
CA ALA A 295 -2.66 5.94 -1.27
C ALA A 295 -2.46 4.71 -2.20
N HIS A 296 -1.27 4.57 -2.85
CA HIS A 296 -1.02 3.54 -3.87
C HIS A 296 -0.19 2.34 -3.40
N GLY A 297 0.31 2.34 -2.15
CA GLY A 297 1.22 1.29 -1.69
C GLY A 297 0.66 -0.13 -1.84
N PHE A 298 -0.54 -0.38 -1.33
CA PHE A 298 -1.22 -1.67 -1.46
C PHE A 298 -1.56 -2.00 -2.91
N ASN A 299 -2.07 -1.02 -3.67
CA ASN A 299 -2.45 -1.19 -5.07
C ASN A 299 -1.25 -1.63 -5.91
N PHE A 300 -0.10 -0.99 -5.75
CA PHE A 300 1.13 -1.41 -6.43
C PHE A 300 1.62 -2.79 -5.99
N GLY A 301 1.45 -3.13 -4.72
CA GLY A 301 1.73 -4.47 -4.24
C GLY A 301 0.90 -5.52 -4.99
N MET A 302 -0.41 -5.29 -5.14
CA MET A 302 -1.33 -6.18 -5.88
C MET A 302 -1.00 -6.24 -7.38
N TYR A 303 -0.66 -5.09 -8.02
CA TYR A 303 -0.25 -5.07 -9.43
C TYR A 303 1.06 -5.80 -9.66
N GLY A 304 2.01 -5.68 -8.73
CA GLY A 304 3.27 -6.44 -8.77
C GLY A 304 3.02 -7.93 -8.62
N ALA A 305 2.17 -8.33 -7.68
CA ALA A 305 1.78 -9.72 -7.48
C ALA A 305 1.09 -10.30 -8.72
N GLN A 306 0.13 -9.58 -9.32
CA GLN A 306 -0.52 -9.96 -10.57
C GLN A 306 0.51 -10.12 -11.70
N THR A 307 1.36 -9.11 -11.91
CA THR A 307 2.36 -9.13 -13.00
C THR A 307 3.32 -10.32 -12.86
N LEU A 308 3.77 -10.62 -11.64
CA LEU A 308 4.62 -11.77 -11.39
C LEU A 308 3.87 -13.09 -11.61
N ALA A 309 2.62 -13.17 -11.13
CA ALA A 309 1.77 -14.35 -11.29
C ALA A 309 1.51 -14.68 -12.78
N GLU A 310 1.18 -13.67 -13.60
CA GLU A 310 1.00 -13.83 -15.05
C GLU A 310 2.26 -14.37 -15.73
N ILE A 311 3.43 -13.78 -15.42
CA ILE A 311 4.72 -14.16 -16.00
C ILE A 311 5.10 -15.60 -15.59
N VAL A 312 4.95 -15.93 -14.30
CA VAL A 312 5.29 -17.26 -13.78
C VAL A 312 4.34 -18.32 -14.31
N THR A 313 3.03 -18.05 -14.36
CA THR A 313 2.02 -18.96 -14.93
C THR A 313 2.31 -19.22 -16.41
N GLY A 314 2.59 -18.16 -17.18
CA GLY A 314 2.95 -18.32 -18.59
C GLY A 314 4.22 -19.13 -18.79
N ALA A 315 5.22 -18.98 -17.93
CA ALA A 315 6.43 -19.80 -17.97
C ALA A 315 6.15 -21.28 -17.65
N MET A 316 5.34 -21.55 -16.63
CA MET A 316 4.96 -22.92 -16.24
C MET A 316 4.21 -23.63 -17.36
N LEU A 317 3.25 -22.97 -18.00
CA LEU A 317 2.48 -23.52 -19.13
C LEU A 317 3.35 -23.87 -20.33
N ASN A 318 4.47 -23.18 -20.51
CA ASN A 318 5.43 -23.42 -21.60
C ASN A 318 6.63 -24.27 -21.17
N GLY A 319 6.64 -24.87 -19.98
CA GLY A 319 7.73 -25.68 -19.48
C GLY A 319 9.05 -24.93 -19.25
N LEU A 320 8.97 -23.59 -19.08
CA LEU A 320 10.14 -22.73 -18.86
C LEU A 320 10.51 -22.67 -17.38
N ASP A 321 11.78 -22.35 -17.11
CA ASP A 321 12.26 -22.16 -15.74
C ASP A 321 11.73 -20.84 -15.13
N ILE A 322 10.84 -20.96 -14.13
CA ILE A 322 10.21 -19.81 -13.43
C ILE A 322 11.22 -18.96 -12.65
N GLY A 323 12.40 -19.47 -12.36
CA GLY A 323 13.49 -18.75 -11.69
C GLY A 323 14.47 -18.08 -12.66
N SER A 324 14.24 -18.18 -13.97
CA SER A 324 15.12 -17.62 -15.00
C SER A 324 15.33 -16.11 -14.83
N PRO A 325 16.59 -15.62 -14.83
CA PRO A 325 16.88 -14.19 -14.73
C PRO A 325 16.19 -13.35 -15.80
N LEU A 326 16.10 -13.86 -17.04
CA LEU A 326 15.47 -13.15 -18.16
C LEU A 326 13.96 -12.97 -17.94
N LEU A 327 13.30 -14.02 -17.45
CA LEU A 327 11.88 -13.99 -17.13
C LEU A 327 11.60 -13.00 -16.00
N LEU A 328 12.39 -13.01 -14.93
CA LEU A 328 12.24 -12.13 -13.79
C LEU A 328 12.65 -10.69 -14.11
N GLN A 329 13.55 -10.47 -15.06
CA GLN A 329 13.85 -9.14 -15.60
C GLN A 329 12.63 -8.53 -16.32
N ASN A 330 11.84 -9.35 -17.03
CA ASN A 330 10.58 -8.88 -17.64
C ASN A 330 9.59 -8.40 -16.55
N TYR A 331 9.47 -9.14 -15.43
CA TYR A 331 8.72 -8.67 -14.26
C TYR A 331 9.22 -7.30 -13.77
N THR A 332 10.53 -7.17 -13.54
CA THR A 332 11.15 -5.92 -13.12
C THR A 332 10.79 -4.77 -14.08
N ASN A 333 10.94 -4.97 -15.38
CA ASN A 333 10.69 -3.94 -16.39
C ASN A 333 9.22 -3.51 -16.40
N ARG A 334 8.28 -4.47 -16.44
CA ARG A 334 6.83 -4.19 -16.46
C ARG A 334 6.37 -3.47 -15.19
N HIS A 335 6.77 -3.95 -14.02
CA HIS A 335 6.34 -3.37 -12.77
C HIS A 335 7.00 -2.01 -12.47
N ARG A 336 8.27 -1.80 -12.86
CA ARG A 336 8.93 -0.49 -12.77
C ARG A 336 8.30 0.54 -13.69
N ALA A 337 7.92 0.17 -14.91
CA ALA A 337 7.22 1.08 -15.82
C ALA A 337 5.90 1.62 -15.22
N THR A 338 5.19 0.79 -14.44
CA THR A 338 3.97 1.18 -13.74
C THR A 338 4.25 2.04 -12.51
N THR A 339 5.29 1.70 -11.73
CA THR A 339 5.47 2.28 -10.37
C THR A 339 6.36 3.51 -10.37
N ARG A 340 7.41 3.58 -11.22
CA ARG A 340 8.42 4.64 -11.16
C ARG A 340 7.85 6.04 -11.37
N PRO A 341 7.00 6.31 -12.39
CA PRO A 341 6.47 7.64 -12.61
C PRO A 341 5.67 8.17 -11.41
N LEU A 342 4.83 7.32 -10.83
CA LEU A 342 3.99 7.72 -9.69
C LEU A 342 4.81 7.86 -8.40
N TYR A 343 5.82 7.00 -8.19
CA TYR A 343 6.74 7.12 -7.05
C TYR A 343 7.49 8.46 -7.07
N GLU A 344 8.07 8.84 -8.22
CA GLU A 344 8.79 10.12 -8.36
C GLU A 344 7.83 11.32 -8.25
N GLY A 345 6.66 11.25 -8.88
CA GLY A 345 5.64 12.29 -8.76
C GLY A 345 5.17 12.50 -7.33
N THR A 346 4.90 11.40 -6.60
CA THR A 346 4.51 11.44 -5.19
C THR A 346 5.59 12.06 -4.32
N ASN A 347 6.85 11.67 -4.53
CA ASN A 347 7.97 12.23 -3.77
C ASN A 347 8.18 13.72 -4.08
N ALA A 348 8.00 14.15 -5.33
CA ALA A 348 8.07 15.56 -5.70
C ALA A 348 6.97 16.38 -5.00
N ILE A 349 5.74 15.86 -4.99
CA ILE A 349 4.61 16.48 -4.26
C ILE A 349 4.92 16.53 -2.77
N ALA A 350 5.29 15.41 -2.15
CA ALA A 350 5.61 15.35 -0.72
C ALA A 350 6.69 16.38 -0.34
N ARG A 351 7.79 16.46 -1.10
CA ARG A 351 8.87 17.43 -0.88
C ARG A 351 8.39 18.88 -1.05
N LEU A 352 7.58 19.16 -2.06
CA LEU A 352 7.06 20.50 -2.31
C LEU A 352 6.15 20.96 -1.18
N TYR A 353 5.25 20.08 -0.72
CA TYR A 353 4.28 20.43 0.31
C TYR A 353 4.84 20.40 1.73
N THR A 354 5.99 19.77 1.93
CA THR A 354 6.71 19.78 3.21
C THR A 354 7.77 20.89 3.33
N ASN A 355 8.00 21.66 2.26
CA ASN A 355 8.99 22.74 2.24
C ASN A 355 8.33 24.08 2.54
N ASP A 356 8.62 24.68 3.70
CA ASP A 356 8.02 25.94 4.16
C ASP A 356 8.71 27.22 3.63
N ARG A 357 9.70 27.08 2.73
CA ARG A 357 10.36 28.25 2.10
C ARG A 357 9.39 29.07 1.26
N PRO A 358 9.52 30.41 1.21
CA PRO A 358 8.61 31.29 0.47
C PRO A 358 8.39 30.89 -0.98
N LEU A 359 9.46 30.46 -1.67
CA LEU A 359 9.39 30.01 -3.05
C LEU A 359 8.52 28.75 -3.21
N ALA A 360 8.63 27.78 -2.29
CA ALA A 360 7.83 26.58 -2.33
C ALA A 360 6.33 26.88 -2.08
N LYS A 361 6.03 27.86 -1.21
CA LYS A 361 4.66 28.36 -1.00
C LYS A 361 4.07 28.99 -2.25
N LEU A 362 4.89 29.77 -2.99
CA LEU A 362 4.48 30.38 -4.28
C LEU A 362 4.22 29.32 -5.35
N VAL A 363 5.11 28.33 -5.46
CA VAL A 363 4.97 27.21 -6.41
C VAL A 363 3.73 26.39 -6.11
N ARG A 364 3.45 26.07 -4.82
CA ARG A 364 2.20 25.40 -4.38
C ARG A 364 0.95 26.16 -4.84
N LYS A 365 0.93 27.47 -4.60
CA LYS A 365 -0.20 28.33 -5.03
C LYS A 365 -0.35 28.29 -6.56
N GLY A 366 0.74 28.35 -7.31
CA GLY A 366 0.76 28.24 -8.76
C GLY A 366 0.23 26.90 -9.26
N ILE A 367 0.64 25.77 -8.65
CA ILE A 367 0.19 24.42 -9.04
C ILE A 367 -1.31 24.25 -8.78
N LEU A 368 -1.83 24.69 -7.62
CA LEU A 368 -3.27 24.62 -7.33
C LEU A 368 -4.09 25.47 -8.29
N THR A 369 -3.59 26.66 -8.66
CA THR A 369 -4.24 27.52 -9.65
C THR A 369 -4.18 26.91 -11.03
N ALA A 370 -3.00 26.41 -11.46
CA ALA A 370 -2.81 25.74 -12.74
C ALA A 370 -3.55 24.38 -12.80
N GLY A 371 -3.60 23.64 -11.69
CA GLY A 371 -4.32 22.36 -11.60
C GLY A 371 -5.82 22.47 -11.90
N LYS A 372 -6.43 23.62 -11.60
CA LYS A 372 -7.79 23.93 -12.05
C LYS A 372 -7.90 24.06 -13.57
N MET A 373 -6.84 24.54 -14.22
CA MET A 373 -6.78 24.75 -15.68
C MET A 373 -6.27 23.50 -16.42
N LEU A 374 -5.56 22.58 -15.73
CA LEU A 374 -4.99 21.36 -16.32
C LEU A 374 -5.97 20.19 -16.23
N THR A 375 -7.17 20.36 -16.79
CA THR A 375 -8.16 19.30 -16.97
C THR A 375 -7.57 17.97 -17.51
N PRO A 376 -6.61 17.98 -18.48
CA PRO A 376 -6.02 16.74 -18.96
C PRO A 376 -5.24 15.96 -17.90
N ALA A 377 -4.44 16.65 -17.07
CA ALA A 377 -3.65 15.98 -16.02
C ALA A 377 -4.55 15.37 -14.93
N ARG A 378 -5.62 16.10 -14.53
CA ARG A 378 -6.63 15.60 -13.59
C ARG A 378 -7.32 14.36 -14.14
N LYS A 379 -7.77 14.39 -15.42
CA LYS A 379 -8.39 13.25 -16.10
C LYS A 379 -7.47 12.02 -16.14
N VAL A 380 -6.18 12.22 -16.42
CA VAL A 380 -5.20 11.11 -16.42
C VAL A 380 -5.10 10.49 -15.03
N LEU A 381 -5.05 11.30 -13.96
CA LEU A 381 -4.96 10.79 -12.60
C LEU A 381 -6.23 10.04 -12.20
N VAL A 382 -7.42 10.63 -12.42
CA VAL A 382 -8.71 9.96 -12.13
C VAL A 382 -8.81 8.67 -12.95
N LYS A 383 -8.46 8.71 -14.24
CA LYS A 383 -8.46 7.49 -15.08
C LYS A 383 -7.53 6.40 -14.55
N THR A 384 -6.39 6.76 -13.96
CA THR A 384 -5.47 5.79 -13.32
C THR A 384 -6.11 5.17 -12.08
N LEU A 385 -6.88 5.94 -11.28
CA LEU A 385 -7.57 5.46 -10.10
C LEU A 385 -8.78 4.57 -10.44
N THR A 386 -9.50 4.93 -11.52
CA THR A 386 -10.73 4.25 -11.95
C THR A 386 -10.50 3.15 -12.99
N GLN A 387 -9.26 2.95 -13.45
CA GLN A 387 -8.93 1.91 -14.42
C GLN A 387 -9.28 0.53 -13.85
N GLU A 388 -10.01 -0.25 -14.62
CA GLU A 388 -10.30 -1.65 -14.31
C GLU A 388 -9.15 -2.58 -14.68
N ASP A 389 -9.16 -3.75 -14.06
CA ASP A 389 -8.33 -4.86 -14.48
C ASP A 389 -8.85 -5.36 -15.83
N LYS A 390 -8.05 -5.20 -16.87
CA LYS A 390 -8.39 -5.80 -18.17
C LYS A 390 -8.28 -7.31 -18.01
N ALA A 391 -9.42 -7.99 -18.06
CA ALA A 391 -9.43 -9.43 -18.22
C ALA A 391 -8.63 -9.78 -19.49
N SER A 392 -7.49 -10.41 -19.33
CA SER A 392 -6.71 -10.99 -20.42
C SER A 392 -7.21 -12.39 -20.73
#